data_3b7727388dc4d022df8597544a9a1b9e
#
_entry.id   3b7727388dc4d022df8597544a9a1b9e
#
_cell.length_a   1.000
_cell.length_b   1.000
_cell.length_c   1.000
_cell.angle_alpha   90.00
_cell.angle_beta   90.00
_cell.angle_gamma   90.00
#
_symmetry.space_group_name_H-M   'P 1'
#
loop_
_entity.id
_entity.type
_entity.pdbx_description
1 polymer ?
#
loop_
_entity_poly.entity_id
_entity_poly.type
_entity_poly.pdbx_seq_one_letter_code
_entity_poly.pdbx_strand_id
1 'polypeptide(L)'
;MRFPLIAFPLLSLAACTAGPDYRGPETSKPVSPGAQFARAPDDTRAQAPAAAAWWTALGDPVLDALETRALAANPGVAVAEARVRQARASLRSERANALPSANASALFVHATLPGVDLGNSDESDQSGGGSQSLNFYNLGFDASWEVDLWGGKRRGVEAARAQFDAAQANVADAQVSLTAEIAQAYVNLRDRQQRIVLEQEALTRQREMLRLTEQRHAQGTASALELEQQRNQVEQGEAALLPLSAERDAYLNALATLAGEAPGALDAMLTAPAAVPLPPAEVAVGDPAALLKRRPDVRAAERQFAAATAKIGVAEAARFPSLSFMGLIGIGGTNPGDLVDLDQLAAIAMPRLSWSFLDFGRNAARVEQAKGAQDEAAAQYRQAVLTALRDSEDALSRFGARRLSVASAARSKASADRTAALMRQRFEAGAATRIQLLDAERQSLSAAQTLSQGTAAMTADYIALQKALGLGWR
;
A
#
# COMPACT_ATOMS: atom_id res chain seq x y z
N MET A 1 5.12 4.24 -73.59
CA MET A 1 5.80 3.28 -72.69
C MET A 1 4.86 2.93 -71.59
N ARG A 2 4.36 1.69 -71.57
CA ARG A 2 3.42 1.18 -70.53
C ARG A 2 4.29 0.55 -69.45
N PHE A 3 4.28 1.14 -68.20
CA PHE A 3 4.89 0.52 -67.04
C PHE A 3 3.92 -0.54 -66.50
N PRO A 4 4.38 -1.77 -66.22
CA PRO A 4 3.55 -2.77 -65.56
C PRO A 4 3.44 -2.39 -64.05
N LEU A 5 2.20 -2.27 -63.62
CA LEU A 5 1.89 -2.27 -62.17
C LEU A 5 2.29 -3.64 -61.60
N ILE A 6 3.42 -3.68 -60.90
CA ILE A 6 3.79 -4.81 -60.04
C ILE A 6 2.87 -4.73 -58.81
N ALA A 7 1.83 -5.55 -58.81
CA ALA A 7 1.03 -5.81 -57.64
C ALA A 7 1.91 -6.53 -56.60
N PHE A 8 2.41 -5.79 -55.61
CA PHE A 8 3.02 -6.35 -54.42
C PHE A 8 1.91 -7.07 -53.66
N PRO A 9 1.99 -8.39 -53.42
CA PRO A 9 1.07 -9.04 -52.53
C PRO A 9 1.32 -8.44 -51.14
N LEU A 10 0.34 -7.76 -50.59
CA LEU A 10 0.23 -7.46 -49.17
C LEU A 10 0.22 -8.82 -48.46
N LEU A 11 1.41 -9.38 -48.20
CA LEU A 11 1.57 -10.39 -47.19
C LEU A 11 1.01 -9.77 -45.91
N SER A 12 -0.09 -10.29 -45.42
CA SER A 12 -0.58 -10.17 -44.09
C SER A 12 0.56 -10.64 -43.17
N LEU A 13 1.45 -9.73 -42.80
CA LEU A 13 2.34 -9.84 -41.68
C LEU A 13 1.43 -9.91 -40.45
N ALA A 14 1.00 -11.14 -40.10
CA ALA A 14 0.60 -11.42 -38.73
C ALA A 14 1.78 -10.94 -37.91
N ALA A 15 1.61 -9.80 -37.23
CA ALA A 15 2.65 -9.15 -36.50
C ALA A 15 3.01 -10.09 -35.33
N CYS A 16 4.04 -10.93 -35.54
CA CYS A 16 4.58 -11.81 -34.51
C CYS A 16 5.13 -10.92 -33.39
N THR A 17 4.40 -10.80 -32.30
CA THR A 17 4.88 -10.10 -31.13
C THR A 17 5.93 -10.98 -30.46
N ALA A 18 7.15 -10.47 -30.29
CA ALA A 18 8.22 -11.20 -29.64
C ALA A 18 7.91 -11.44 -28.15
N GLY A 19 8.36 -12.59 -27.62
CA GLY A 19 8.24 -12.95 -26.23
C GLY A 19 6.91 -13.59 -25.83
N PRO A 20 6.80 -14.05 -24.59
CA PRO A 20 5.63 -14.75 -24.07
C PRO A 20 4.46 -13.80 -23.83
N ASP A 21 3.24 -14.28 -24.06
CA ASP A 21 2.02 -13.61 -23.64
C ASP A 21 1.72 -13.94 -22.17
N TYR A 22 1.36 -12.90 -21.40
CA TYR A 22 0.88 -13.13 -20.03
C TYR A 22 -0.53 -13.73 -20.04
N ARG A 23 -0.68 -14.94 -19.53
CA ARG A 23 -1.96 -15.69 -19.45
C ARG A 23 -2.49 -15.82 -18.03
N GLY A 24 -1.95 -15.03 -17.09
CA GLY A 24 -2.20 -15.17 -15.68
C GLY A 24 -1.14 -16.06 -15.01
N PRO A 25 -1.08 -16.05 -13.67
CA PRO A 25 -0.17 -16.93 -12.95
C PRO A 25 -0.59 -18.40 -13.19
N GLU A 26 0.38 -19.25 -13.48
CA GLU A 26 0.13 -20.69 -13.42
C GLU A 26 -0.32 -21.02 -12.00
N THR A 27 -1.58 -21.42 -11.89
CA THR A 27 -2.16 -21.77 -10.60
C THR A 27 -1.53 -23.09 -10.16
N SER A 28 -0.42 -22.99 -9.44
CA SER A 28 0.07 -24.12 -8.64
C SER A 28 -1.02 -24.47 -7.64
N LYS A 29 -1.87 -25.47 -7.96
CA LYS A 29 -3.02 -25.97 -7.20
C LYS A 29 -3.65 -24.88 -6.34
N PRO A 30 -4.46 -24.02 -6.91
CA PRO A 30 -5.13 -22.98 -6.12
C PRO A 30 -6.07 -23.69 -5.17
N VAL A 31 -6.35 -23.02 -4.09
CA VAL A 31 -7.49 -23.34 -3.25
C VAL A 31 -8.70 -23.56 -4.18
N SER A 32 -9.29 -24.76 -4.16
CA SER A 32 -10.42 -25.09 -5.02
C SER A 32 -11.54 -24.08 -4.78
N PRO A 33 -12.25 -23.61 -5.83
CA PRO A 33 -13.42 -22.77 -5.64
C PRO A 33 -14.40 -23.47 -4.68
N GLY A 34 -14.88 -22.76 -3.65
CA GLY A 34 -15.75 -23.30 -2.61
C GLY A 34 -15.03 -24.05 -1.48
N ALA A 35 -13.70 -24.07 -1.44
CA ALA A 35 -12.98 -24.51 -0.25
C ALA A 35 -13.28 -23.57 0.92
N GLN A 36 -13.40 -24.11 2.12
CA GLN A 36 -13.54 -23.34 3.35
C GLN A 36 -12.17 -23.10 3.98
N PHE A 37 -12.06 -22.05 4.78
CA PHE A 37 -10.89 -21.85 5.62
C PHE A 37 -10.78 -22.98 6.64
N ALA A 38 -9.57 -23.51 6.83
CA ALA A 38 -9.34 -24.66 7.73
C ALA A 38 -9.57 -24.31 9.21
N ARG A 39 -9.46 -23.04 9.57
CA ARG A 39 -9.59 -22.53 10.95
C ARG A 39 -10.77 -21.58 11.14
N ALA A 40 -11.74 -21.62 10.22
CA ALA A 40 -12.94 -20.82 10.36
C ALA A 40 -13.76 -21.32 11.57
N PRO A 41 -14.13 -20.44 12.53
CA PRO A 41 -15.07 -20.81 13.59
C PRO A 41 -16.47 -21.14 13.02
N ASP A 42 -17.25 -21.97 13.74
CA ASP A 42 -18.58 -22.44 13.32
C ASP A 42 -19.59 -21.30 13.08
N ASP A 43 -19.37 -20.14 13.69
CA ASP A 43 -20.21 -18.95 13.59
C ASP A 43 -19.76 -17.96 12.48
N THR A 44 -18.85 -18.39 11.60
CA THR A 44 -18.50 -17.62 10.40
C THR A 44 -19.39 -18.00 9.23
N ARG A 45 -19.78 -16.97 8.45
CA ARG A 45 -20.57 -17.20 7.23
C ARG A 45 -19.65 -17.27 6.01
N ALA A 46 -19.91 -18.26 5.15
CA ALA A 46 -19.27 -18.38 3.84
C ALA A 46 -19.68 -17.25 2.87
N GLN A 47 -20.59 -16.37 3.25
CA GLN A 47 -21.00 -15.22 2.46
C GLN A 47 -19.82 -14.28 2.26
N ALA A 48 -19.68 -13.72 1.05
CA ALA A 48 -18.65 -12.73 0.75
C ALA A 48 -18.87 -11.47 1.60
N PRO A 49 -17.85 -11.01 2.36
CA PRO A 49 -17.96 -9.78 3.13
C PRO A 49 -17.99 -8.55 2.19
N ALA A 50 -18.61 -7.46 2.67
CA ALA A 50 -18.57 -6.18 1.97
C ALA A 50 -17.13 -5.64 1.95
N ALA A 51 -16.61 -5.31 0.78
CA ALA A 51 -15.22 -4.86 0.65
C ALA A 51 -15.01 -3.47 1.27
N ALA A 52 -15.99 -2.57 1.16
CA ALA A 52 -15.92 -1.21 1.67
C ALA A 52 -16.57 -1.09 3.06
N ALA A 53 -16.06 -0.16 3.87
CA ALA A 53 -16.67 0.29 5.13
C ALA A 53 -17.03 -0.84 6.12
N TRP A 54 -16.18 -1.86 6.26
CA TRP A 54 -16.38 -2.96 7.20
C TRP A 54 -16.52 -2.50 8.67
N TRP A 55 -15.95 -1.34 9.03
CA TRP A 55 -15.99 -0.76 10.38
C TRP A 55 -17.38 -0.33 10.82
N THR A 56 -18.29 -0.04 9.88
CA THR A 56 -19.69 0.31 10.20
C THR A 56 -20.41 -0.83 10.93
N ALA A 57 -19.96 -2.07 10.77
CA ALA A 57 -20.47 -3.22 11.53
C ALA A 57 -20.17 -3.15 13.03
N LEU A 58 -19.25 -2.29 13.45
CA LEU A 58 -18.97 -2.01 14.86
C LEU A 58 -19.98 -1.05 15.50
N GLY A 59 -20.82 -0.37 14.70
CA GLY A 59 -21.91 0.46 15.18
C GLY A 59 -21.49 1.73 15.93
N ASP A 60 -20.27 2.25 15.67
CA ASP A 60 -19.73 3.43 16.34
C ASP A 60 -19.62 4.62 15.36
N PRO A 61 -20.49 5.64 15.50
CA PRO A 61 -20.50 6.79 14.59
C PRO A 61 -19.24 7.67 14.68
N VAL A 62 -18.51 7.63 15.81
CA VAL A 62 -17.25 8.37 15.96
C VAL A 62 -16.17 7.69 15.14
N LEU A 63 -16.10 6.36 15.17
CA LEU A 63 -15.20 5.59 14.32
C LEU A 63 -15.52 5.82 12.84
N ASP A 64 -16.80 5.79 12.45
CA ASP A 64 -17.22 6.04 11.07
C ASP A 64 -16.76 7.42 10.56
N ALA A 65 -16.86 8.44 11.42
CA ALA A 65 -16.40 9.80 11.10
C ALA A 65 -14.88 9.87 10.96
N LEU A 66 -14.13 9.19 11.83
CA LEU A 66 -12.67 9.13 11.78
C LEU A 66 -12.18 8.45 10.50
N GLU A 67 -12.76 7.30 10.15
CA GLU A 67 -12.43 6.55 8.94
C GLU A 67 -12.67 7.39 7.67
N THR A 68 -13.81 8.08 7.63
CA THR A 68 -14.15 8.94 6.51
C THR A 68 -13.16 10.10 6.35
N ARG A 69 -12.78 10.76 7.46
CA ARG A 69 -11.78 11.83 7.46
C ARG A 69 -10.43 11.34 7.00
N ALA A 70 -9.99 10.23 7.56
CA ALA A 70 -8.67 9.68 7.26
C ALA A 70 -8.54 9.25 5.80
N LEU A 71 -9.53 8.54 5.25
CA LEU A 71 -9.53 8.16 3.83
C LEU A 71 -9.49 9.38 2.90
N ALA A 72 -9.99 10.54 3.35
CA ALA A 72 -9.98 11.78 2.56
C ALA A 72 -8.69 12.60 2.70
N ALA A 73 -8.02 12.55 3.86
CA ALA A 73 -6.96 13.49 4.21
C ALA A 73 -5.61 12.85 4.57
N ASN A 74 -5.52 11.51 4.66
CA ASN A 74 -4.28 10.84 5.06
C ASN A 74 -3.15 11.04 4.04
N PRO A 75 -1.97 11.55 4.46
CA PRO A 75 -0.84 11.77 3.57
C PRO A 75 -0.31 10.48 2.92
N GLY A 76 -0.41 9.33 3.57
CA GLY A 76 0.02 8.03 3.03
C GLY A 76 -0.82 7.61 1.81
N VAL A 77 -2.13 7.81 1.87
CA VAL A 77 -3.04 7.59 0.72
C VAL A 77 -2.72 8.58 -0.40
N ALA A 78 -2.49 9.86 -0.08
CA ALA A 78 -2.11 10.88 -1.07
C ALA A 78 -0.78 10.55 -1.78
N VAL A 79 0.20 9.97 -1.06
CA VAL A 79 1.46 9.45 -1.66
C VAL A 79 1.16 8.31 -2.63
N ALA A 80 0.31 7.35 -2.25
CA ALA A 80 -0.06 6.23 -3.12
C ALA A 80 -0.78 6.74 -4.38
N GLU A 81 -1.70 7.69 -4.28
CA GLU A 81 -2.37 8.33 -5.40
C GLU A 81 -1.40 9.10 -6.31
N ALA A 82 -0.39 9.77 -5.72
CA ALA A 82 0.65 10.43 -6.51
C ALA A 82 1.46 9.42 -7.35
N ARG A 83 1.75 8.24 -6.81
CA ARG A 83 2.38 7.13 -7.55
C ARG A 83 1.52 6.63 -8.70
N VAL A 84 0.19 6.59 -8.54
CA VAL A 84 -0.74 6.29 -9.66
C VAL A 84 -0.64 7.33 -10.75
N ARG A 85 -0.56 8.64 -10.41
CA ARG A 85 -0.35 9.71 -11.40
C ARG A 85 0.98 9.56 -12.13
N GLN A 86 2.07 9.20 -11.43
CA GLN A 86 3.38 8.91 -12.03
C GLN A 86 3.31 7.71 -12.99
N ALA A 87 2.73 6.59 -12.57
CA ALA A 87 2.59 5.40 -13.40
C ALA A 87 1.71 5.67 -14.65
N ARG A 88 0.66 6.48 -14.51
CA ARG A 88 -0.17 6.93 -15.64
C ARG A 88 0.62 7.78 -16.63
N ALA A 89 1.47 8.68 -16.12
CA ALA A 89 2.34 9.49 -16.98
C ALA A 89 3.38 8.62 -17.70
N SER A 90 3.98 7.64 -17.02
CA SER A 90 4.89 6.65 -17.64
C SER A 90 4.19 5.84 -18.73
N LEU A 91 2.96 5.37 -18.49
CA LEU A 91 2.17 4.69 -19.53
C LEU A 91 1.88 5.59 -20.73
N ARG A 92 1.61 6.89 -20.51
CA ARG A 92 1.43 7.84 -21.62
C ARG A 92 2.74 8.05 -22.40
N SER A 93 3.86 8.14 -21.70
CA SER A 93 5.20 8.25 -22.30
C SER A 93 5.52 7.03 -23.15
N GLU A 94 5.28 5.80 -22.65
CA GLU A 94 5.50 4.58 -23.44
C GLU A 94 4.60 4.50 -24.68
N ARG A 95 3.37 4.96 -24.57
CA ARG A 95 2.48 5.07 -25.74
C ARG A 95 2.98 6.11 -26.76
N ALA A 96 3.50 7.24 -26.28
CA ALA A 96 4.07 8.26 -27.14
C ALA A 96 5.36 7.78 -27.81
N ASN A 97 6.19 6.98 -27.13
CA ASN A 97 7.40 6.38 -27.69
C ASN A 97 7.13 5.40 -28.88
N ALA A 98 5.90 4.95 -29.07
CA ALA A 98 5.48 4.16 -30.22
C ALA A 98 5.05 5.02 -31.42
N LEU A 99 4.91 6.34 -31.25
CA LEU A 99 4.50 7.30 -32.28
C LEU A 99 5.71 8.08 -32.83
N PRO A 100 5.60 8.69 -34.01
CA PRO A 100 6.61 9.61 -34.49
C PRO A 100 6.84 10.78 -33.56
N SER A 101 8.12 11.15 -33.33
CA SER A 101 8.51 12.37 -32.65
C SER A 101 8.99 13.41 -33.64
N ALA A 102 8.69 14.68 -33.36
CA ALA A 102 9.17 15.79 -34.16
C ALA A 102 9.77 16.86 -33.24
N ASN A 103 10.93 17.39 -33.64
CA ASN A 103 11.61 18.46 -32.94
C ASN A 103 11.86 19.64 -33.89
N ALA A 104 11.86 20.84 -33.38
CA ALA A 104 12.35 22.02 -34.08
C ALA A 104 13.81 22.25 -33.65
N SER A 105 14.70 22.44 -34.62
CA SER A 105 16.11 22.65 -34.37
C SER A 105 16.64 23.87 -35.10
N ALA A 106 17.49 24.63 -34.48
CA ALA A 106 18.32 25.66 -35.11
C ALA A 106 19.77 25.26 -34.89
N LEU A 107 20.53 25.16 -35.96
CA LEU A 107 21.92 24.72 -35.95
C LEU A 107 22.81 25.78 -36.62
N PHE A 108 23.85 26.16 -35.94
CA PHE A 108 24.99 26.88 -36.52
C PHE A 108 26.24 26.01 -36.36
N VAL A 109 26.91 25.77 -37.45
CA VAL A 109 28.20 25.05 -37.48
C VAL A 109 29.23 25.97 -38.09
N HIS A 110 30.32 26.16 -37.39
CA HIS A 110 31.54 26.74 -37.94
C HIS A 110 32.60 25.63 -37.96
N ALA A 111 33.03 25.26 -39.17
CA ALA A 111 34.05 24.22 -39.32
C ALA A 111 35.25 24.84 -40.09
N THR A 112 36.45 24.64 -39.54
CA THR A 112 37.72 25.00 -40.23
C THR A 112 38.38 23.68 -40.64
N LEU A 113 38.47 23.41 -41.92
CA LEU A 113 38.97 22.18 -42.51
C LEU A 113 40.34 22.48 -43.14
N PRO A 114 41.46 22.05 -42.51
CA PRO A 114 42.78 22.19 -43.09
C PRO A 114 42.95 21.21 -44.27
N GLY A 115 43.31 21.72 -45.43
CA GLY A 115 43.69 20.91 -46.62
C GLY A 115 42.57 20.23 -47.41
N VAL A 116 41.30 20.65 -47.23
CA VAL A 116 40.17 20.17 -48.05
C VAL A 116 39.71 21.29 -49.00
N ASP A 117 39.81 21.08 -50.33
CA ASP A 117 39.21 21.94 -51.36
C ASP A 117 37.76 21.51 -51.60
N LEU A 118 36.78 22.33 -51.21
CA LEU A 118 35.35 22.04 -51.36
C LEU A 118 34.76 22.60 -52.68
N GLY A 119 35.63 22.93 -53.66
CA GLY A 119 35.17 23.15 -55.04
C GLY A 119 34.52 24.49 -55.31
N ASN A 120 34.67 25.49 -54.47
CA ASN A 120 34.31 26.87 -54.79
C ASN A 120 35.58 27.67 -55.22
N SER A 121 36.14 27.29 -56.37
CA SER A 121 37.21 28.06 -56.98
C SER A 121 36.60 29.13 -57.88
N ASP A 122 36.45 30.35 -57.37
CA ASP A 122 36.64 31.50 -58.22
C ASP A 122 38.14 31.53 -58.63
N GLU A 123 38.40 31.44 -59.99
CA GLU A 123 39.71 31.42 -60.61
C GLU A 123 40.51 32.66 -60.23
N SER A 124 41.34 32.57 -59.20
CA SER A 124 42.60 33.34 -59.00
C SER A 124 43.12 33.22 -57.59
N ASP A 125 43.83 32.16 -57.25
CA ASP A 125 45.16 32.24 -56.59
C ASP A 125 45.75 30.83 -56.38
N GLN A 126 46.73 30.49 -57.17
CA GLN A 126 47.64 29.39 -56.94
C GLN A 126 48.65 29.84 -55.91
N SER A 127 48.47 29.52 -54.62
CA SER A 127 49.58 29.15 -53.74
C SER A 127 49.14 29.10 -52.28
N GLY A 128 49.37 27.93 -51.67
CA GLY A 128 49.48 27.77 -50.24
C GLY A 128 48.27 27.13 -49.56
N GLY A 129 48.47 25.97 -48.96
CA GLY A 129 47.53 25.24 -48.14
C GLY A 129 46.82 26.09 -47.06
N GLY A 130 45.78 26.77 -47.48
CA GLY A 130 44.91 27.56 -46.60
C GLY A 130 43.85 26.67 -46.00
N SER A 131 43.58 26.87 -44.69
CA SER A 131 42.42 26.31 -44.05
C SER A 131 41.14 27.03 -44.58
N GLN A 132 40.20 26.27 -45.15
CA GLN A 132 38.91 26.82 -45.49
C GLN A 132 37.97 26.76 -44.29
N SER A 133 37.29 27.85 -44.01
CA SER A 133 36.22 27.92 -43.02
C SER A 133 34.87 27.86 -43.68
N LEU A 134 34.04 26.95 -43.21
CA LEU A 134 32.65 26.81 -43.65
C LEU A 134 31.73 27.20 -42.51
N ASN A 135 30.84 28.13 -42.78
CA ASN A 135 29.69 28.41 -41.91
C ASN A 135 28.48 27.70 -42.48
N PHE A 136 27.72 27.06 -41.64
CA PHE A 136 26.46 26.46 -42.00
C PHE A 136 25.37 26.83 -41.01
N TYR A 137 24.30 27.41 -41.52
CA TYR A 137 23.12 27.81 -40.77
C TYR A 137 21.96 26.93 -41.20
N ASN A 138 21.19 26.38 -40.24
CA ASN A 138 19.98 25.60 -40.53
C ASN A 138 18.92 25.89 -39.48
N LEU A 139 17.69 26.10 -39.95
CA LEU A 139 16.48 26.16 -39.15
C LEU A 139 15.50 25.15 -39.74
N GLY A 140 15.07 24.17 -38.91
CA GLY A 140 14.23 23.10 -39.45
C GLY A 140 13.47 22.29 -38.42
N PHE A 141 12.76 21.31 -38.92
CA PHE A 141 12.10 20.29 -38.15
C PHE A 141 12.71 18.95 -38.49
N ASP A 142 13.04 18.17 -37.48
CA ASP A 142 13.42 16.78 -37.60
C ASP A 142 12.33 15.88 -37.02
N ALA A 143 12.01 14.81 -37.71
CA ALA A 143 11.08 13.79 -37.26
C ALA A 143 11.77 12.42 -37.24
N SER A 144 11.47 11.64 -36.23
CA SER A 144 11.96 10.27 -36.14
C SER A 144 10.87 9.32 -35.69
N TRP A 145 10.85 8.15 -36.25
CA TRP A 145 9.91 7.09 -35.91
C TRP A 145 10.53 5.72 -36.10
N GLU A 146 10.43 4.87 -35.06
CA GLU A 146 10.83 3.48 -35.13
C GLU A 146 9.59 2.60 -35.26
N VAL A 147 9.52 1.85 -36.36
CA VAL A 147 8.40 0.95 -36.63
C VAL A 147 8.47 -0.28 -35.73
N ASP A 148 7.41 -0.57 -35.03
CA ASP A 148 7.34 -1.71 -34.10
C ASP A 148 7.06 -3.02 -34.84
N LEU A 149 8.03 -3.52 -35.61
CA LEU A 149 7.93 -4.74 -36.39
C LEU A 149 7.79 -5.99 -35.51
N TRP A 150 8.51 -6.02 -34.39
CA TRP A 150 8.63 -7.19 -33.53
C TRP A 150 7.82 -7.06 -32.24
N GLY A 151 7.05 -6.01 -32.08
CA GLY A 151 6.19 -5.79 -30.93
C GLY A 151 6.91 -5.29 -29.67
N GLY A 152 8.17 -4.87 -29.76
CA GLY A 152 8.93 -4.36 -28.60
C GLY A 152 8.28 -3.16 -27.95
N LYS A 153 7.79 -2.18 -28.75
CA LYS A 153 7.07 -1.00 -28.24
C LYS A 153 5.71 -1.40 -27.64
N ARG A 154 4.98 -2.31 -28.27
CA ARG A 154 3.71 -2.85 -27.74
C ARG A 154 3.93 -3.55 -26.39
N ARG A 155 4.99 -4.35 -26.23
CA ARG A 155 5.37 -4.99 -24.97
C ARG A 155 5.79 -3.97 -23.90
N GLY A 156 6.46 -2.88 -24.28
CA GLY A 156 6.75 -1.75 -23.40
C GLY A 156 5.48 -1.09 -22.84
N VAL A 157 4.51 -0.83 -23.71
CA VAL A 157 3.19 -0.31 -23.31
C VAL A 157 2.42 -1.31 -22.42
N GLU A 158 2.48 -2.61 -22.73
CA GLU A 158 1.87 -3.67 -21.90
C GLU A 158 2.51 -3.70 -20.50
N ALA A 159 3.84 -3.66 -20.41
CA ALA A 159 4.56 -3.59 -19.14
C ALA A 159 4.17 -2.34 -18.31
N ALA A 160 4.16 -1.16 -18.95
CA ALA A 160 3.77 0.09 -18.30
C ALA A 160 2.30 0.10 -17.85
N ARG A 161 1.40 -0.54 -18.62
CA ARG A 161 0.01 -0.71 -18.23
C ARG A 161 -0.14 -1.60 -17.00
N ALA A 162 0.56 -2.73 -16.97
CA ALA A 162 0.55 -3.61 -15.82
C ALA A 162 1.13 -2.93 -14.57
N GLN A 163 2.18 -2.11 -14.72
CA GLN A 163 2.72 -1.27 -13.63
C GLN A 163 1.71 -0.22 -13.14
N PHE A 164 0.95 0.39 -14.04
CA PHE A 164 -0.13 1.31 -13.66
C PHE A 164 -1.24 0.59 -12.89
N ASP A 165 -1.65 -0.59 -13.33
CA ASP A 165 -2.65 -1.41 -12.64
C ASP A 165 -2.15 -1.86 -11.25
N ALA A 166 -0.85 -2.18 -11.12
CA ALA A 166 -0.21 -2.47 -9.82
C ALA A 166 -0.23 -1.26 -8.88
N ALA A 167 0.06 -0.05 -9.42
CA ALA A 167 0.00 1.18 -8.63
C ALA A 167 -1.41 1.47 -8.11
N GLN A 168 -2.46 1.19 -8.91
CA GLN A 168 -3.85 1.30 -8.46
C GLN A 168 -4.17 0.31 -7.35
N ALA A 169 -3.70 -0.93 -7.44
CA ALA A 169 -3.87 -1.92 -6.38
C ALA A 169 -3.15 -1.49 -5.09
N ASN A 170 -1.98 -0.84 -5.18
CA ASN A 170 -1.27 -0.30 -4.01
C ASN A 170 -2.02 0.84 -3.31
N VAL A 171 -2.85 1.64 -4.01
CA VAL A 171 -3.74 2.60 -3.35
C VAL A 171 -4.78 1.88 -2.50
N ALA A 172 -5.40 0.85 -3.05
CA ALA A 172 -6.37 0.04 -2.30
C ALA A 172 -5.72 -0.64 -1.09
N ASP A 173 -4.48 -1.12 -1.20
CA ASP A 173 -3.73 -1.71 -0.09
C ASP A 173 -3.40 -0.67 1.00
N ALA A 174 -3.03 0.54 0.61
CA ALA A 174 -2.84 1.65 1.55
C ALA A 174 -4.14 2.00 2.31
N GLN A 175 -5.30 1.95 1.64
CA GLN A 175 -6.60 2.16 2.27
C GLN A 175 -6.95 1.03 3.25
N VAL A 176 -6.72 -0.24 2.89
CA VAL A 176 -6.89 -1.41 3.79
C VAL A 176 -6.05 -1.26 5.04
N SER A 177 -4.79 -0.87 4.90
CA SER A 177 -3.88 -0.68 6.03
C SER A 177 -4.33 0.49 6.91
N LEU A 178 -4.65 1.64 6.31
CA LEU A 178 -5.08 2.83 7.03
C LEU A 178 -6.34 2.58 7.86
N THR A 179 -7.38 1.99 7.26
CA THR A 179 -8.64 1.72 7.97
C THR A 179 -8.43 0.75 9.13
N ALA A 180 -7.60 -0.26 8.98
CA ALA A 180 -7.26 -1.14 10.09
C ALA A 180 -6.46 -0.44 11.20
N GLU A 181 -5.52 0.43 10.84
CA GLU A 181 -4.71 1.20 11.81
C GLU A 181 -5.55 2.18 12.62
N ILE A 182 -6.50 2.88 11.98
CA ILE A 182 -7.42 3.81 12.66
C ILE A 182 -8.32 3.04 13.63
N ALA A 183 -8.99 2.00 13.15
CA ALA A 183 -9.86 1.20 13.99
C ALA A 183 -9.09 0.59 15.18
N GLN A 184 -7.88 0.11 14.96
CA GLN A 184 -7.01 -0.43 16.01
C GLN A 184 -6.61 0.63 17.04
N ALA A 185 -6.17 1.81 16.59
CA ALA A 185 -5.81 2.92 17.46
C ALA A 185 -7.03 3.42 18.26
N TYR A 186 -8.21 3.48 17.62
CA TYR A 186 -9.46 3.85 18.26
C TYR A 186 -9.88 2.87 19.36
N VAL A 187 -9.86 1.58 19.07
CA VAL A 187 -10.16 0.53 20.06
C VAL A 187 -9.20 0.59 21.24
N ASN A 188 -7.92 0.78 20.98
CA ASN A 188 -6.91 0.92 22.03
C ASN A 188 -7.13 2.17 22.88
N LEU A 189 -7.50 3.31 22.26
CA LEU A 189 -7.88 4.51 22.99
C LEU A 189 -9.04 4.25 23.93
N ARG A 190 -10.14 3.63 23.44
CA ARG A 190 -11.32 3.30 24.24
C ARG A 190 -10.98 2.33 25.39
N ASP A 191 -10.12 1.35 25.15
CA ASP A 191 -9.61 0.46 26.22
C ASP A 191 -8.87 1.24 27.28
N ARG A 192 -7.94 2.14 26.91
CA ARG A 192 -7.19 2.93 27.89
C ARG A 192 -8.09 3.84 28.71
N GLN A 193 -9.06 4.48 28.08
CA GLN A 193 -10.06 5.30 28.78
C GLN A 193 -10.87 4.48 29.81
N GLN A 194 -11.36 3.31 29.41
CA GLN A 194 -12.10 2.43 30.30
C GLN A 194 -11.25 1.91 31.45
N ARG A 195 -10.01 1.54 31.17
CA ARG A 195 -9.07 1.07 32.21
C ARG A 195 -8.70 2.16 33.20
N ILE A 196 -8.54 3.41 32.77
CA ILE A 196 -8.31 4.55 33.66
C ILE A 196 -9.49 4.69 34.64
N VAL A 197 -10.73 4.60 34.16
CA VAL A 197 -11.92 4.67 35.03
C VAL A 197 -11.92 3.53 36.05
N LEU A 198 -11.72 2.30 35.60
CA LEU A 198 -11.70 1.13 36.50
C LEU A 198 -10.56 1.19 37.54
N GLU A 199 -9.39 1.68 37.15
CA GLU A 199 -8.25 1.84 38.04
C GLU A 199 -8.49 2.93 39.09
N GLN A 200 -9.12 4.05 38.71
CA GLN A 200 -9.53 5.10 39.65
C GLN A 200 -10.56 4.60 40.66
N GLU A 201 -11.50 3.77 40.23
CA GLU A 201 -12.45 3.12 41.14
C GLU A 201 -11.73 2.15 42.07
N ALA A 202 -10.81 1.32 41.59
CA ALA A 202 -10.03 0.41 42.40
C ALA A 202 -9.18 1.16 43.42
N LEU A 203 -8.50 2.23 43.02
CA LEU A 203 -7.72 3.09 43.90
C LEU A 203 -8.56 3.74 45.00
N THR A 204 -9.79 4.13 44.69
CA THR A 204 -10.74 4.65 45.68
C THR A 204 -11.02 3.60 46.77
N ARG A 205 -11.21 2.33 46.39
CA ARG A 205 -11.41 1.23 47.34
C ARG A 205 -10.14 0.90 48.16
N GLN A 206 -8.98 0.97 47.51
CA GLN A 206 -7.68 0.75 48.17
C GLN A 206 -7.40 1.85 49.22
N ARG A 207 -7.67 3.12 48.90
CA ARG A 207 -7.52 4.22 49.85
C ARG A 207 -8.47 4.10 51.04
N GLU A 208 -9.70 3.64 50.84
CA GLU A 208 -10.63 3.36 51.91
C GLU A 208 -10.13 2.20 52.79
N MET A 209 -9.58 1.14 52.17
CA MET A 209 -8.98 0.02 52.89
C MET A 209 -7.79 0.48 53.74
N LEU A 210 -6.90 1.29 53.17
CA LEU A 210 -5.75 1.88 53.91
C LEU A 210 -6.24 2.67 55.12
N ARG A 211 -7.20 3.57 54.95
CA ARG A 211 -7.77 4.37 56.05
C ARG A 211 -8.33 3.50 57.16
N LEU A 212 -9.04 2.43 56.84
CA LEU A 212 -9.57 1.50 57.86
C LEU A 212 -8.44 0.73 58.56
N THR A 213 -7.39 0.34 57.85
CA THR A 213 -6.22 -0.35 58.39
C THR A 213 -5.42 0.59 59.30
N GLU A 214 -5.28 1.87 58.99
CA GLU A 214 -4.66 2.90 59.84
C GLU A 214 -5.42 3.05 61.16
N GLN A 215 -6.77 3.12 61.10
CA GLN A 215 -7.60 3.17 62.29
C GLN A 215 -7.43 1.95 63.18
N ARG A 216 -7.41 0.74 62.61
CA ARG A 216 -7.18 -0.51 63.35
C ARG A 216 -5.78 -0.59 63.94
N HIS A 217 -4.76 -0.12 63.21
CA HIS A 217 -3.38 -0.07 63.71
C HIS A 217 -3.26 0.90 64.90
N ALA A 218 -3.87 2.06 64.83
CA ALA A 218 -3.91 3.02 65.94
C ALA A 218 -4.60 2.45 67.22
N GLN A 219 -5.55 1.51 67.01
CA GLN A 219 -6.24 0.78 68.04
C GLN A 219 -5.50 -0.50 68.50
N GLY A 220 -4.32 -0.80 67.94
CA GLY A 220 -3.55 -2.00 68.21
C GLY A 220 -4.12 -3.31 67.67
N THR A 221 -5.12 -3.24 66.77
CA THR A 221 -5.83 -4.41 66.16
C THR A 221 -5.37 -4.76 64.77
N ALA A 222 -4.42 -4.01 64.20
CA ALA A 222 -3.74 -4.36 62.95
C ALA A 222 -2.22 -4.21 63.16
N SER A 223 -1.43 -5.06 62.50
CA SER A 223 0.02 -5.05 62.53
C SER A 223 0.61 -3.93 61.67
N ALA A 224 1.85 -3.50 61.95
CA ALA A 224 2.59 -2.60 61.09
C ALA A 224 2.81 -3.20 59.66
N LEU A 225 2.95 -4.52 59.59
CA LEU A 225 3.06 -5.22 58.30
C LEU A 225 1.81 -5.03 57.44
N GLU A 226 0.60 -5.22 58.02
CA GLU A 226 -0.67 -5.00 57.30
C GLU A 226 -0.80 -3.56 56.82
N LEU A 227 -0.39 -2.58 57.64
CA LEU A 227 -0.41 -1.17 57.28
C LEU A 227 0.51 -0.87 56.08
N GLU A 228 1.76 -1.33 56.16
CA GLU A 228 2.71 -1.10 55.05
C GLU A 228 2.29 -1.82 53.75
N GLN A 229 1.68 -3.00 53.83
CA GLN A 229 1.10 -3.69 52.70
C GLN A 229 0.00 -2.87 52.00
N GLN A 230 -0.90 -2.26 52.79
CA GLN A 230 -1.96 -1.40 52.22
C GLN A 230 -1.42 -0.10 51.61
N ARG A 231 -0.40 0.53 52.26
CA ARG A 231 0.29 1.68 51.67
C ARG A 231 0.91 1.35 50.32
N ASN A 232 1.63 0.23 50.25
CA ASN A 232 2.25 -0.23 49.00
C ASN A 232 1.21 -0.49 47.90
N GLN A 233 0.03 -1.05 48.26
CA GLN A 233 -1.04 -1.25 47.27
C GLN A 233 -1.60 0.07 46.70
N VAL A 234 -1.74 1.11 47.54
CA VAL A 234 -2.18 2.43 47.09
C VAL A 234 -1.14 3.05 46.14
N GLU A 235 0.14 3.04 46.55
CA GLU A 235 1.24 3.53 45.70
C GLU A 235 1.31 2.82 44.34
N GLN A 236 1.14 1.48 44.34
CA GLN A 236 1.09 0.70 43.08
C GLN A 236 -0.10 1.10 42.21
N GLY A 237 -1.28 1.34 42.79
CA GLY A 237 -2.46 1.80 42.07
C GLY A 237 -2.27 3.19 41.47
N GLU A 238 -1.66 4.12 42.23
CA GLU A 238 -1.32 5.45 41.72
C GLU A 238 -0.30 5.39 40.58
N ALA A 239 0.76 4.58 40.75
CA ALA A 239 1.76 4.37 39.70
C ALA A 239 1.20 3.75 38.44
N ALA A 240 0.19 2.87 38.51
CA ALA A 240 -0.45 2.22 37.38
C ALA A 240 -1.24 3.19 36.48
N LEU A 241 -1.72 4.32 37.01
CA LEU A 241 -2.44 5.33 36.23
C LEU A 241 -1.54 6.13 35.30
N LEU A 242 -0.26 6.31 35.64
CA LEU A 242 0.66 7.15 34.85
C LEU A 242 0.87 6.63 33.44
N PRO A 243 1.25 5.34 33.23
CA PRO A 243 1.44 4.80 31.88
C PRO A 243 0.11 4.77 31.10
N LEU A 244 -1.03 4.47 31.74
CA LEU A 244 -2.33 4.46 31.08
C LEU A 244 -2.70 5.83 30.51
N SER A 245 -2.40 6.91 31.26
CA SER A 245 -2.63 8.28 30.80
C SER A 245 -1.73 8.65 29.62
N ALA A 246 -0.44 8.30 29.69
CA ALA A 246 0.50 8.53 28.60
C ALA A 246 0.12 7.74 27.33
N GLU A 247 -0.31 6.48 27.49
CA GLU A 247 -0.77 5.65 26.36
C GLU A 247 -2.05 6.21 25.73
N ARG A 248 -3.02 6.69 26.56
CA ARG A 248 -4.21 7.37 26.05
C ARG A 248 -3.83 8.56 25.16
N ASP A 249 -2.93 9.41 25.65
CA ASP A 249 -2.49 10.60 24.92
C ASP A 249 -1.73 10.22 23.63
N ALA A 250 -0.95 9.15 23.67
CA ALA A 250 -0.28 8.61 22.47
C ALA A 250 -1.29 8.16 21.40
N TYR A 251 -2.39 7.50 21.80
CA TYR A 251 -3.44 7.10 20.85
C TYR A 251 -4.24 8.29 20.30
N LEU A 252 -4.48 9.33 21.11
CA LEU A 252 -5.08 10.59 20.64
C LEU A 252 -4.22 11.22 19.54
N ASN A 253 -2.91 11.33 19.77
CA ASN A 253 -1.95 11.84 18.81
C ASN A 253 -1.86 10.97 17.55
N ALA A 254 -1.84 9.65 17.70
CA ALA A 254 -1.81 8.71 16.59
C ALA A 254 -3.06 8.85 15.69
N LEU A 255 -4.26 8.93 16.29
CA LEU A 255 -5.51 9.11 15.54
C LEU A 255 -5.54 10.45 14.79
N ALA A 256 -5.08 11.55 15.40
CA ALA A 256 -4.96 12.82 14.72
C ALA A 256 -4.03 12.72 13.50
N THR A 257 -2.85 12.12 13.66
CA THR A 257 -1.89 11.93 12.57
C THR A 257 -2.44 11.04 11.45
N LEU A 258 -3.13 9.93 11.80
CA LEU A 258 -3.77 9.05 10.82
C LEU A 258 -4.91 9.74 10.07
N ALA A 259 -5.64 10.65 10.73
CA ALA A 259 -6.66 11.49 10.10
C ALA A 259 -6.07 12.64 9.26
N GLY A 260 -4.74 12.80 9.22
CA GLY A 260 -4.07 13.89 8.50
C GLY A 260 -4.13 15.24 9.22
N GLU A 261 -4.35 15.21 10.53
CA GLU A 261 -4.49 16.41 11.39
C GLU A 261 -3.32 16.52 12.39
N ALA A 262 -3.13 17.71 12.95
CA ALA A 262 -2.12 17.93 13.98
C ALA A 262 -2.53 17.28 15.32
N PRO A 263 -1.57 16.80 16.13
CA PRO A 263 -1.86 16.33 17.50
C PRO A 263 -2.70 17.36 18.29
N GLY A 264 -3.74 16.86 18.98
CA GLY A 264 -4.69 17.69 19.74
C GLY A 264 -5.94 18.11 18.95
N ALA A 265 -5.95 18.05 17.62
CA ALA A 265 -7.10 18.49 16.81
C ALA A 265 -8.38 17.66 17.02
N LEU A 266 -8.23 16.39 17.43
CA LEU A 266 -9.34 15.48 17.66
C LEU A 266 -9.73 15.34 19.13
N ASP A 267 -9.06 16.03 20.07
CA ASP A 267 -9.26 15.86 21.51
C ASP A 267 -10.71 16.15 21.92
N ALA A 268 -11.33 17.20 21.41
CA ALA A 268 -12.71 17.54 21.72
C ALA A 268 -13.71 16.41 21.37
N MET A 269 -13.41 15.62 20.34
CA MET A 269 -14.24 14.50 19.90
C MET A 269 -13.95 13.21 20.66
N LEU A 270 -12.70 13.00 21.08
CA LEU A 270 -12.19 11.71 21.54
C LEU A 270 -11.92 11.61 23.04
N THR A 271 -11.82 12.74 23.76
CA THR A 271 -11.45 12.76 25.20
C THR A 271 -12.52 12.11 26.09
N ALA A 272 -13.80 12.24 25.73
CA ALA A 272 -14.89 11.63 26.50
C ALA A 272 -14.78 10.10 26.47
N PRO A 273 -14.76 9.42 27.65
CA PRO A 273 -14.74 7.96 27.68
C PRO A 273 -15.98 7.37 27.01
N ALA A 274 -15.78 6.31 26.23
CA ALA A 274 -16.86 5.52 25.64
C ALA A 274 -16.50 4.03 25.70
N ALA A 275 -17.51 3.18 25.55
CA ALA A 275 -17.30 1.73 25.52
C ALA A 275 -16.50 1.31 24.28
N VAL A 276 -15.73 0.24 24.41
CA VAL A 276 -15.09 -0.41 23.25
C VAL A 276 -16.19 -0.98 22.36
N PRO A 277 -16.22 -0.65 21.04
CA PRO A 277 -17.20 -1.21 20.13
C PRO A 277 -17.03 -2.72 19.98
N LEU A 278 -18.14 -3.44 19.88
CA LEU A 278 -18.13 -4.91 19.81
C LEU A 278 -18.24 -5.40 18.37
N PRO A 279 -17.52 -6.46 17.99
CA PRO A 279 -17.72 -7.12 16.72
C PRO A 279 -19.14 -7.68 16.59
N PRO A 280 -19.67 -7.82 15.36
CA PRO A 280 -20.95 -8.47 15.13
C PRO A 280 -20.90 -9.95 15.57
N ALA A 281 -22.05 -10.49 15.95
CA ALA A 281 -22.17 -11.89 16.40
C ALA A 281 -21.74 -12.89 15.32
N GLU A 282 -22.05 -12.61 14.06
CA GLU A 282 -21.67 -13.42 12.91
C GLU A 282 -20.79 -12.60 11.96
N VAL A 283 -19.71 -13.22 11.51
CA VAL A 283 -18.71 -12.56 10.63
C VAL A 283 -18.69 -13.24 9.27
N ALA A 284 -18.92 -12.48 8.21
CA ALA A 284 -18.79 -12.96 6.85
C ALA A 284 -17.30 -13.04 6.48
N VAL A 285 -16.83 -14.20 6.02
CA VAL A 285 -15.40 -14.42 5.68
C VAL A 285 -15.20 -14.77 4.19
N GLY A 286 -16.22 -15.30 3.52
CA GLY A 286 -16.13 -15.78 2.14
C GLY A 286 -15.30 -17.05 2.01
N ASP A 287 -14.81 -17.30 0.80
CA ASP A 287 -13.92 -18.42 0.50
C ASP A 287 -12.49 -17.96 0.19
N PRO A 288 -11.47 -18.84 0.40
CA PRO A 288 -10.08 -18.49 0.16
C PRO A 288 -9.75 -18.11 -1.29
N ALA A 289 -10.46 -18.65 -2.29
CA ALA A 289 -10.22 -18.33 -3.69
C ALA A 289 -10.73 -16.92 -4.04
N ALA A 290 -11.89 -16.53 -3.49
CA ALA A 290 -12.41 -15.16 -3.61
C ALA A 290 -11.53 -14.15 -2.87
N LEU A 291 -10.95 -14.54 -1.72
CA LEU A 291 -9.98 -13.73 -0.99
C LEU A 291 -8.80 -13.32 -1.88
N LEU A 292 -8.16 -14.29 -2.54
CA LEU A 292 -6.98 -14.03 -3.37
C LEU A 292 -7.27 -13.07 -4.53
N LYS A 293 -8.48 -13.09 -5.07
CA LYS A 293 -8.90 -12.15 -6.13
C LYS A 293 -9.21 -10.75 -5.60
N ARG A 294 -9.59 -10.63 -4.33
CA ARG A 294 -10.01 -9.38 -3.70
C ARG A 294 -8.85 -8.61 -3.09
N ARG A 295 -7.88 -9.30 -2.47
CA ARG A 295 -6.76 -8.65 -1.78
C ARG A 295 -5.92 -7.79 -2.70
N PRO A 296 -5.76 -6.48 -2.37
CA PRO A 296 -5.03 -5.55 -3.23
C PRO A 296 -3.54 -5.87 -3.35
N ASP A 297 -2.89 -6.34 -2.27
CA ASP A 297 -1.47 -6.73 -2.25
C ASP A 297 -1.18 -7.91 -3.20
N VAL A 298 -2.06 -8.93 -3.23
CA VAL A 298 -1.96 -10.05 -4.16
C VAL A 298 -2.15 -9.58 -5.60
N ARG A 299 -3.11 -8.69 -5.85
CA ARG A 299 -3.34 -8.08 -7.17
C ARG A 299 -2.15 -7.25 -7.63
N ALA A 300 -1.54 -6.46 -6.74
CA ALA A 300 -0.36 -5.68 -7.05
C ALA A 300 0.81 -6.59 -7.48
N ALA A 301 1.07 -7.66 -6.73
CA ALA A 301 2.11 -8.63 -7.04
C ALA A 301 1.85 -9.35 -8.38
N GLU A 302 0.60 -9.73 -8.65
CA GLU A 302 0.19 -10.33 -9.93
C GLU A 302 0.43 -9.39 -11.11
N ARG A 303 0.08 -8.10 -10.98
CA ARG A 303 0.32 -7.09 -12.01
C ARG A 303 1.81 -6.82 -12.22
N GLN A 304 2.64 -6.87 -11.18
CA GLN A 304 4.10 -6.79 -11.31
C GLN A 304 4.67 -7.98 -12.07
N PHE A 305 4.16 -9.18 -11.82
CA PHE A 305 4.53 -10.38 -12.58
C PHE A 305 4.16 -10.25 -14.07
N ALA A 306 2.96 -9.71 -14.37
CA ALA A 306 2.56 -9.42 -15.74
C ALA A 306 3.49 -8.41 -16.42
N ALA A 307 3.90 -7.35 -15.71
CA ALA A 307 4.85 -6.36 -16.22
C ALA A 307 6.22 -6.96 -16.51
N ALA A 308 6.74 -7.82 -15.64
CA ALA A 308 8.01 -8.52 -15.84
C ALA A 308 7.94 -9.48 -17.04
N THR A 309 6.82 -10.18 -17.23
CA THR A 309 6.61 -11.04 -18.38
C THR A 309 6.64 -10.25 -19.69
N ALA A 310 5.98 -9.10 -19.76
CA ALA A 310 5.99 -8.24 -20.93
C ALA A 310 7.41 -7.70 -21.26
N LYS A 311 8.23 -7.42 -20.25
CA LYS A 311 9.63 -6.97 -20.42
C LYS A 311 10.53 -8.02 -21.09
N ILE A 312 10.23 -9.30 -20.99
CA ILE A 312 10.92 -10.34 -21.77
C ILE A 312 10.73 -10.07 -23.26
N GLY A 313 9.50 -9.77 -23.67
CA GLY A 313 9.21 -9.46 -25.06
C GLY A 313 9.94 -8.22 -25.57
N VAL A 314 10.12 -7.19 -24.72
CA VAL A 314 10.95 -6.02 -25.05
C VAL A 314 12.40 -6.43 -25.29
N ALA A 315 12.96 -7.27 -24.42
CA ALA A 315 14.35 -7.75 -24.54
C ALA A 315 14.53 -8.68 -25.76
N GLU A 316 13.56 -9.53 -26.03
CA GLU A 316 13.59 -10.41 -27.22
C GLU A 316 13.46 -9.61 -28.53
N ALA A 317 12.60 -8.59 -28.59
CA ALA A 317 12.46 -7.73 -29.75
C ALA A 317 13.79 -7.03 -30.11
N ALA A 318 14.61 -6.68 -29.13
CA ALA A 318 15.90 -6.05 -29.34
C ALA A 318 16.96 -6.95 -30.02
N ARG A 319 16.71 -8.25 -30.19
CA ARG A 319 17.58 -9.19 -30.92
C ARG A 319 17.41 -9.11 -32.43
N PHE A 320 16.34 -8.52 -32.91
CA PHE A 320 15.98 -8.45 -34.30
C PHE A 320 16.32 -7.08 -34.94
N PRO A 321 16.40 -6.99 -36.28
CA PRO A 321 16.63 -5.72 -36.98
C PRO A 321 15.54 -4.69 -36.63
N SER A 322 15.91 -3.46 -36.33
CA SER A 322 14.99 -2.33 -36.16
C SER A 322 14.95 -1.48 -37.44
N LEU A 323 13.75 -1.06 -37.82
CA LEU A 323 13.51 -0.14 -38.93
C LEU A 323 13.05 1.20 -38.37
N SER A 324 13.82 2.24 -38.64
CA SER A 324 13.46 3.60 -38.28
C SER A 324 13.38 4.49 -39.48
N PHE A 325 12.51 5.48 -39.44
CA PHE A 325 12.42 6.55 -40.43
C PHE A 325 12.88 7.85 -39.76
N MET A 326 13.78 8.55 -40.45
CA MET A 326 14.20 9.88 -40.09
C MET A 326 13.80 10.83 -41.18
N GLY A 327 13.14 11.91 -40.87
CA GLY A 327 12.80 13.00 -41.79
C GLY A 327 13.39 14.30 -41.27
N LEU A 328 13.87 15.13 -42.20
CA LEU A 328 14.31 16.48 -41.89
C LEU A 328 13.71 17.41 -42.96
N ILE A 329 13.12 18.47 -42.55
CA ILE A 329 12.69 19.57 -43.40
C ILE A 329 13.21 20.87 -42.79
N GLY A 330 13.98 21.65 -43.57
CA GLY A 330 14.58 22.85 -43.03
C GLY A 330 15.02 23.83 -44.10
N ILE A 331 15.25 25.04 -43.70
CA ILE A 331 15.80 26.12 -44.50
C ILE A 331 17.21 26.41 -43.96
N GLY A 332 18.18 26.49 -44.86
CA GLY A 332 19.54 26.78 -44.44
C GLY A 332 20.55 26.83 -45.58
N GLY A 333 21.72 27.36 -45.29
CA GLY A 333 22.81 27.51 -46.21
C GLY A 333 24.08 28.05 -45.54
N THR A 334 24.97 28.58 -46.33
CA THR A 334 26.27 29.07 -45.88
C THR A 334 26.24 30.53 -45.37
N ASN A 335 25.14 31.24 -45.64
CA ASN A 335 24.94 32.62 -45.21
C ASN A 335 23.75 32.76 -44.24
N PRO A 336 23.76 33.71 -43.31
CA PRO A 336 22.61 33.93 -42.40
C PRO A 336 21.30 34.30 -43.15
N GLY A 337 21.41 34.91 -44.35
CA GLY A 337 20.27 35.29 -45.20
C GLY A 337 19.51 34.07 -45.77
N ASP A 338 20.18 32.92 -45.91
CA ASP A 338 19.61 31.68 -46.45
C ASP A 338 18.53 31.11 -45.52
N LEU A 339 18.48 31.52 -44.24
CA LEU A 339 17.45 31.13 -43.26
C LEU A 339 16.05 31.68 -43.57
N VAL A 340 15.94 32.72 -44.40
CA VAL A 340 14.66 33.34 -44.78
C VAL A 340 14.35 33.19 -46.27
N ASP A 341 15.19 32.44 -46.97
CA ASP A 341 15.03 32.16 -48.39
C ASP A 341 14.32 30.80 -48.59
N LEU A 342 13.07 30.81 -49.08
CA LEU A 342 12.29 29.62 -49.29
C LEU A 342 12.85 28.75 -50.42
N ASP A 343 13.68 29.31 -51.32
CA ASP A 343 14.34 28.51 -52.36
C ASP A 343 15.42 27.58 -51.79
N GLN A 344 15.85 27.83 -50.53
CA GLN A 344 16.81 26.99 -49.80
C GLN A 344 16.10 25.91 -48.92
N LEU A 345 14.79 25.70 -49.14
CA LEU A 345 14.04 24.66 -48.44
C LEU A 345 14.50 23.28 -48.90
N ALA A 346 15.07 22.51 -48.00
CA ALA A 346 15.49 21.13 -48.20
C ALA A 346 14.62 20.16 -47.39
N ALA A 347 14.27 19.04 -47.98
CA ALA A 347 13.59 17.93 -47.30
C ALA A 347 14.35 16.64 -47.56
N ILE A 348 14.61 15.89 -46.51
CA ILE A 348 15.30 14.62 -46.55
C ILE A 348 14.44 13.58 -45.80
N ALA A 349 14.27 12.40 -46.39
CA ALA A 349 13.63 11.25 -45.78
C ALA A 349 14.58 10.05 -45.89
N MET A 350 14.95 9.48 -44.72
CA MET A 350 15.93 8.39 -44.65
C MET A 350 15.34 7.20 -43.91
N PRO A 351 15.00 6.10 -44.55
CA PRO A 351 14.81 4.82 -43.90
C PRO A 351 16.14 4.28 -43.40
N ARG A 352 16.21 3.80 -42.15
CA ARG A 352 17.41 3.21 -41.55
C ARG A 352 17.08 1.84 -40.98
N LEU A 353 17.75 0.81 -41.49
CA LEU A 353 17.74 -0.54 -40.90
C LEU A 353 18.97 -0.69 -40.05
N SER A 354 18.77 -1.06 -38.75
CA SER A 354 19.86 -1.29 -37.80
C SER A 354 19.73 -2.66 -37.19
N TRP A 355 20.81 -3.42 -37.15
CA TRP A 355 20.82 -4.76 -36.56
C TRP A 355 22.17 -5.06 -35.90
N SER A 356 22.14 -5.35 -34.59
CA SER A 356 23.31 -5.74 -33.83
C SER A 356 23.52 -7.25 -33.88
N PHE A 357 23.84 -7.78 -35.09
CA PHE A 357 24.01 -9.23 -35.32
C PHE A 357 25.27 -9.79 -34.66
N LEU A 358 26.28 -8.98 -34.42
CA LEU A 358 27.53 -9.36 -33.73
C LEU A 358 27.65 -8.55 -32.41
N ASP A 359 27.06 -9.05 -31.36
CA ASP A 359 27.00 -8.37 -30.06
C ASP A 359 27.70 -9.14 -28.91
N PHE A 360 28.38 -10.24 -29.25
CA PHE A 360 29.08 -11.11 -28.30
C PHE A 360 28.17 -11.57 -27.14
N GLY A 361 26.89 -11.79 -27.39
CA GLY A 361 25.93 -12.32 -26.42
C GLY A 361 25.26 -11.29 -25.52
N ARG A 362 25.45 -9.97 -25.74
CA ARG A 362 24.83 -8.92 -24.92
C ARG A 362 23.30 -8.96 -24.93
N ASN A 363 22.69 -9.16 -26.12
CA ASN A 363 21.25 -9.27 -26.20
C ASN A 363 20.71 -10.57 -25.60
N ALA A 364 21.47 -11.68 -25.70
CA ALA A 364 21.12 -12.92 -25.02
C ALA A 364 21.13 -12.73 -23.49
N ALA A 365 22.17 -12.08 -22.95
CA ALA A 365 22.27 -11.78 -21.53
C ALA A 365 21.13 -10.85 -21.03
N ARG A 366 20.69 -9.88 -21.84
CA ARG A 366 19.53 -9.04 -21.51
C ARG A 366 18.22 -9.85 -21.43
N VAL A 367 18.05 -10.82 -22.32
CA VAL A 367 16.87 -11.73 -22.27
C VAL A 367 16.94 -12.59 -21.02
N GLU A 368 18.11 -13.17 -20.69
CA GLU A 368 18.28 -13.95 -19.45
C GLU A 368 18.04 -13.10 -18.21
N GLN A 369 18.51 -11.85 -18.19
CA GLN A 369 18.19 -10.91 -17.10
C GLN A 369 16.67 -10.65 -16.99
N ALA A 370 15.98 -10.46 -18.10
CA ALA A 370 14.52 -10.26 -18.10
C ALA A 370 13.76 -11.51 -17.63
N LYS A 371 14.22 -12.72 -17.98
CA LYS A 371 13.67 -13.99 -17.47
C LYS A 371 13.93 -14.14 -15.96
N GLY A 372 15.12 -13.85 -15.49
CA GLY A 372 15.43 -13.84 -14.06
C GLY A 372 14.53 -12.87 -13.26
N ALA A 373 14.25 -11.68 -13.81
CA ALA A 373 13.33 -10.72 -13.22
C ALA A 373 11.85 -11.21 -13.24
N GLN A 374 11.45 -11.97 -14.26
CA GLN A 374 10.15 -12.62 -14.31
C GLN A 374 10.04 -13.74 -13.26
N ASP A 375 11.06 -14.57 -13.10
CA ASP A 375 11.10 -15.64 -12.09
C ASP A 375 11.04 -15.07 -10.67
N GLU A 376 11.75 -13.95 -10.42
CA GLU A 376 11.66 -13.20 -9.16
C GLU A 376 10.24 -12.73 -8.90
N ALA A 377 9.61 -12.06 -9.87
CA ALA A 377 8.23 -11.56 -9.72
C ALA A 377 7.21 -12.70 -9.54
N ALA A 378 7.41 -13.84 -10.19
CA ALA A 378 6.59 -15.05 -9.99
C ALA A 378 6.73 -15.62 -8.57
N ALA A 379 7.96 -15.63 -8.02
CA ALA A 379 8.22 -16.05 -6.66
C ALA A 379 7.60 -15.08 -5.63
N GLN A 380 7.71 -13.76 -5.87
CA GLN A 380 7.07 -12.73 -5.04
C GLN A 380 5.55 -12.84 -5.05
N TYR A 381 4.93 -13.08 -6.21
CA TYR A 381 3.49 -13.35 -6.30
C TYR A 381 3.10 -14.58 -5.47
N ARG A 382 3.83 -15.70 -5.60
CA ARG A 382 3.58 -16.91 -4.81
C ARG A 382 3.72 -16.65 -3.32
N GLN A 383 4.72 -15.87 -2.91
CA GLN A 383 4.92 -15.45 -1.52
C GLN A 383 3.72 -14.63 -1.01
N ALA A 384 3.22 -13.67 -1.79
CA ALA A 384 2.06 -12.85 -1.45
C ALA A 384 0.80 -13.74 -1.25
N VAL A 385 0.56 -14.70 -2.13
CA VAL A 385 -0.54 -15.66 -2.01
C VAL A 385 -0.45 -16.49 -0.72
N LEU A 386 0.70 -17.07 -0.42
CA LEU A 386 0.91 -17.88 0.78
C LEU A 386 0.78 -17.04 2.06
N THR A 387 1.31 -15.82 2.05
CA THR A 387 1.18 -14.87 3.16
C THR A 387 -0.28 -14.50 3.38
N ALA A 388 -1.02 -14.21 2.32
CA ALA A 388 -2.44 -13.86 2.40
C ALA A 388 -3.29 -14.99 3.02
N LEU A 389 -3.05 -16.23 2.62
CA LEU A 389 -3.72 -17.40 3.18
C LEU A 389 -3.37 -17.62 4.65
N ARG A 390 -2.07 -17.56 4.99
CA ARG A 390 -1.60 -17.68 6.37
C ARG A 390 -2.21 -16.60 7.27
N ASP A 391 -2.15 -15.34 6.86
CA ASP A 391 -2.64 -14.21 7.65
C ASP A 391 -4.14 -14.34 7.94
N SER A 392 -4.91 -14.83 6.96
CA SER A 392 -6.34 -15.06 7.12
C SER A 392 -6.65 -16.22 8.07
N GLU A 393 -5.95 -17.36 7.95
CA GLU A 393 -6.10 -18.50 8.84
C GLU A 393 -5.69 -18.15 10.28
N ASP A 394 -4.57 -17.44 10.45
CA ASP A 394 -4.09 -16.98 11.75
C ASP A 394 -5.06 -16.00 12.40
N ALA A 395 -5.64 -15.07 11.63
CA ALA A 395 -6.62 -14.11 12.12
C ALA A 395 -7.93 -14.80 12.54
N LEU A 396 -8.42 -15.76 11.76
CA LEU A 396 -9.60 -16.56 12.08
C LEU A 396 -9.40 -17.34 13.38
N SER A 397 -8.27 -18.01 13.53
CA SER A 397 -7.93 -18.80 14.73
C SER A 397 -7.87 -17.90 15.97
N ARG A 398 -7.17 -16.75 15.89
CA ARG A 398 -7.06 -15.80 17.00
C ARG A 398 -8.42 -15.23 17.39
N PHE A 399 -9.21 -14.78 16.43
CA PHE A 399 -10.53 -14.22 16.69
C PHE A 399 -11.46 -15.24 17.36
N GLY A 400 -11.51 -16.49 16.86
CA GLY A 400 -12.31 -17.56 17.45
C GLY A 400 -11.90 -17.88 18.90
N ALA A 401 -10.60 -18.06 19.17
CA ALA A 401 -10.09 -18.30 20.51
C ALA A 401 -10.38 -17.13 21.46
N ARG A 402 -10.24 -15.88 20.98
CA ARG A 402 -10.52 -14.67 21.75
C ARG A 402 -11.98 -14.55 22.16
N ARG A 403 -12.92 -14.88 21.30
CA ARG A 403 -14.36 -14.90 21.62
C ARG A 403 -14.67 -15.83 22.79
N LEU A 404 -14.11 -17.05 22.77
CA LEU A 404 -14.27 -17.99 23.87
C LEU A 404 -13.65 -17.47 25.18
N SER A 405 -12.49 -16.84 25.11
CA SER A 405 -11.83 -16.22 26.26
C SER A 405 -12.67 -15.09 26.86
N VAL A 406 -13.23 -14.20 26.04
CA VAL A 406 -14.10 -13.09 26.49
C VAL A 406 -15.38 -13.65 27.12
N ALA A 407 -16.00 -14.68 26.55
CA ALA A 407 -17.16 -15.33 27.14
C ALA A 407 -16.84 -15.92 28.53
N SER A 408 -15.65 -16.48 28.73
CA SER A 408 -15.19 -16.97 30.04
C SER A 408 -14.96 -15.83 31.01
N ALA A 409 -14.29 -14.74 30.60
CA ALA A 409 -14.07 -13.55 31.41
C ALA A 409 -15.40 -12.89 31.85
N ALA A 410 -16.40 -12.85 30.98
CA ALA A 410 -17.73 -12.33 31.29
C ALA A 410 -18.45 -13.19 32.38
N ARG A 411 -18.32 -14.51 32.31
CA ARG A 411 -18.87 -15.40 33.36
C ARG A 411 -18.13 -15.19 34.71
N SER A 412 -16.80 -15.02 34.65
CA SER A 412 -15.99 -14.74 35.84
C SER A 412 -16.39 -13.42 36.49
N LYS A 413 -16.53 -12.36 35.69
CA LYS A 413 -17.01 -11.05 36.16
C LYS A 413 -18.40 -11.15 36.78
N ALA A 414 -19.35 -11.79 36.13
CA ALA A 414 -20.70 -11.99 36.69
C ALA A 414 -20.68 -12.77 38.03
N SER A 415 -19.77 -13.70 38.20
CA SER A 415 -19.58 -14.42 39.51
C SER A 415 -19.00 -13.51 40.58
N ALA A 416 -17.98 -12.71 40.23
CA ALA A 416 -17.37 -11.76 41.18
C ALA A 416 -18.37 -10.65 41.57
N ASP A 417 -19.20 -10.17 40.67
CA ASP A 417 -20.26 -9.20 40.97
C ASP A 417 -21.29 -9.77 41.95
N ARG A 418 -21.72 -11.02 41.74
CA ARG A 418 -22.63 -11.70 42.69
C ARG A 418 -22.00 -11.85 44.07
N THR A 419 -20.71 -12.19 44.11
CA THR A 419 -19.96 -12.31 45.38
C THR A 419 -19.92 -10.95 46.11
N ALA A 420 -19.60 -9.86 45.38
CA ALA A 420 -19.59 -8.52 45.99
C ALA A 420 -20.99 -8.09 46.46
N ALA A 421 -22.04 -8.40 45.69
CA ALA A 421 -23.42 -8.13 46.09
C ALA A 421 -23.85 -8.91 47.36
N LEU A 422 -23.53 -10.19 47.44
CA LEU A 422 -23.81 -11.01 48.62
C LEU A 422 -23.00 -10.54 49.84
N MET A 423 -21.77 -10.14 49.64
CA MET A 423 -20.92 -9.60 50.73
C MET A 423 -21.46 -8.26 51.23
N ARG A 424 -22.02 -7.43 50.35
CA ARG A 424 -22.70 -6.17 50.74
C ARG A 424 -23.93 -6.44 51.60
N GLN A 425 -24.76 -7.40 51.23
CA GLN A 425 -25.92 -7.80 52.06
C GLN A 425 -25.49 -8.30 53.44
N ARG A 426 -24.42 -9.12 53.52
CA ARG A 426 -23.87 -9.58 54.80
C ARG A 426 -23.32 -8.43 55.67
N PHE A 427 -22.66 -7.46 55.04
CA PHE A 427 -22.17 -6.26 55.72
C PHE A 427 -23.34 -5.42 56.28
N GLU A 428 -24.38 -5.18 55.47
CA GLU A 428 -25.57 -4.46 55.91
C GLU A 428 -26.33 -5.15 57.06
N ALA A 429 -26.29 -6.50 57.05
CA ALA A 429 -26.83 -7.30 58.14
C ALA A 429 -25.90 -7.43 59.38
N GLY A 430 -24.73 -6.74 59.36
CA GLY A 430 -23.73 -6.83 60.44
C GLY A 430 -22.96 -8.14 60.53
N ALA A 431 -23.10 -9.03 59.53
CA ALA A 431 -22.50 -10.37 59.46
C ALA A 431 -21.15 -10.41 58.68
N ALA A 432 -20.67 -9.25 58.20
CA ALA A 432 -19.37 -9.10 57.55
C ALA A 432 -18.74 -7.75 57.93
N THR A 433 -17.41 -7.68 57.84
CA THR A 433 -16.66 -6.44 58.06
C THR A 433 -16.61 -5.59 56.79
N ARG A 434 -16.39 -4.28 56.94
CA ARG A 434 -16.18 -3.38 55.78
C ARG A 434 -14.97 -3.79 54.94
N ILE A 435 -13.91 -4.32 55.58
CA ILE A 435 -12.73 -4.83 54.90
C ILE A 435 -13.07 -6.00 53.96
N GLN A 436 -13.90 -6.96 54.43
CA GLN A 436 -14.34 -8.08 53.61
C GLN A 436 -15.19 -7.62 52.40
N LEU A 437 -16.05 -6.62 52.59
CA LEU A 437 -16.81 -6.03 51.48
C LEU A 437 -15.89 -5.35 50.44
N LEU A 438 -14.94 -4.51 50.90
CA LEU A 438 -13.99 -3.84 50.01
C LEU A 438 -13.10 -4.83 49.26
N ASP A 439 -12.71 -5.95 49.85
CA ASP A 439 -11.97 -7.01 49.16
C ASP A 439 -12.81 -7.69 48.04
N ALA A 440 -14.07 -7.96 48.31
CA ALA A 440 -14.99 -8.52 47.32
C ALA A 440 -15.25 -7.50 46.17
N GLU A 441 -15.41 -6.22 46.47
CA GLU A 441 -15.55 -5.16 45.48
C GLU A 441 -14.27 -5.01 44.61
N ARG A 442 -13.08 -5.10 45.22
CA ARG A 442 -11.79 -5.10 44.50
C ARG A 442 -11.68 -6.28 43.55
N GLN A 443 -12.11 -7.49 43.94
CA GLN A 443 -12.12 -8.67 43.08
C GLN A 443 -13.07 -8.48 41.88
N SER A 444 -14.24 -7.86 42.09
CA SER A 444 -15.18 -7.52 41.04
C SER A 444 -14.57 -6.51 40.01
N LEU A 445 -13.87 -5.47 40.49
CA LEU A 445 -13.18 -4.51 39.65
C LEU A 445 -12.03 -5.16 38.85
N SER A 446 -11.25 -6.06 39.47
CA SER A 446 -10.20 -6.82 38.79
C SER A 446 -10.77 -7.71 37.65
N ALA A 447 -11.90 -8.37 37.92
CA ALA A 447 -12.60 -9.13 36.88
C ALA A 447 -13.17 -8.22 35.79
N ALA A 448 -13.62 -7.01 36.09
CA ALA A 448 -14.05 -6.01 35.12
C ALA A 448 -12.89 -5.52 34.23
N GLN A 449 -11.71 -5.29 34.80
CA GLN A 449 -10.51 -4.93 34.06
C GLN A 449 -10.11 -6.05 33.08
N THR A 450 -10.13 -7.32 33.54
CA THR A 450 -9.84 -8.49 32.71
C THR A 450 -10.83 -8.61 31.54
N LEU A 451 -12.12 -8.39 31.78
CA LEU A 451 -13.14 -8.42 30.75
C LEU A 451 -12.94 -7.26 29.75
N SER A 452 -12.67 -6.04 30.22
CA SER A 452 -12.40 -4.88 29.36
C SER A 452 -11.24 -5.13 28.40
N GLN A 453 -10.10 -5.60 28.94
CA GLN A 453 -8.92 -5.96 28.15
C GLN A 453 -9.23 -7.07 27.12
N GLY A 454 -9.95 -8.11 27.55
CA GLY A 454 -10.37 -9.19 26.66
C GLY A 454 -11.27 -8.70 25.53
N THR A 455 -12.22 -7.82 25.83
CA THR A 455 -13.14 -7.21 24.86
C THR A 455 -12.39 -6.36 23.81
N ALA A 456 -11.49 -5.49 24.28
CA ALA A 456 -10.67 -4.68 23.38
C ALA A 456 -9.79 -5.56 22.48
N ALA A 457 -9.16 -6.61 23.04
CA ALA A 457 -8.37 -7.55 22.28
C ALA A 457 -9.23 -8.35 21.27
N MET A 458 -10.48 -8.67 21.59
CA MET A 458 -11.41 -9.33 20.66
C MET A 458 -11.75 -8.42 19.47
N THR A 459 -12.03 -7.16 19.71
CA THR A 459 -12.28 -6.20 18.63
C THR A 459 -11.03 -5.94 17.81
N ALA A 460 -9.85 -5.91 18.44
CA ALA A 460 -8.57 -5.83 17.73
C ALA A 460 -8.32 -7.06 16.82
N ASP A 461 -8.61 -8.27 17.29
CA ASP A 461 -8.51 -9.49 16.48
C ASP A 461 -9.54 -9.49 15.33
N TYR A 462 -10.73 -8.92 15.52
CA TYR A 462 -11.71 -8.68 14.45
C TYR A 462 -11.18 -7.72 13.39
N ILE A 463 -10.59 -6.60 13.78
CA ILE A 463 -9.97 -5.63 12.87
C ILE A 463 -8.85 -6.30 12.06
N ALA A 464 -8.00 -7.07 12.73
CA ALA A 464 -6.93 -7.83 12.08
C ALA A 464 -7.49 -8.85 11.06
N LEU A 465 -8.63 -9.47 11.36
CA LEU A 465 -9.33 -10.35 10.43
C LEU A 465 -9.84 -9.58 9.20
N GLN A 466 -10.47 -8.40 9.38
CA GLN A 466 -10.94 -7.59 8.26
C GLN A 466 -9.77 -7.14 7.35
N LYS A 467 -8.63 -6.75 7.95
CA LYS A 467 -7.40 -6.45 7.21
C LYS A 467 -6.89 -7.67 6.45
N ALA A 468 -6.81 -8.84 7.09
CA ALA A 468 -6.35 -10.09 6.46
C ALA A 468 -7.26 -10.53 5.31
N LEU A 469 -8.57 -10.25 5.40
CA LEU A 469 -9.53 -10.47 4.33
C LEU A 469 -9.45 -9.42 3.20
N GLY A 470 -8.58 -8.42 3.33
CA GLY A 470 -8.36 -7.37 2.33
C GLY A 470 -9.54 -6.42 2.18
N LEU A 471 -10.18 -6.02 3.28
CA LEU A 471 -11.34 -5.15 3.31
C LEU A 471 -10.95 -3.72 3.73
N GLY A 472 -11.78 -2.71 3.35
CA GLY A 472 -11.58 -1.32 3.75
C GLY A 472 -11.10 -0.41 2.61
N TRP A 473 -11.31 -0.80 1.33
CA TRP A 473 -10.99 0.01 0.15
C TRP A 473 -12.21 0.22 -0.74
N ARG A 474 -12.18 1.26 -1.58
CA ARG A 474 -13.27 1.69 -2.49
C ARG A 474 -12.93 1.48 -3.95
#